data_540d70d527b2d81f3b77d4c24e8c752b
#
_entry.id   540d70d527b2d81f3b77d4c24e8c752b
#
_cell.length_a   1.000
_cell.length_b   1.000
_cell.length_c   1.000
_cell.angle_alpha   90.00
_cell.angle_beta   90.00
_cell.angle_gamma   90.00
#
_symmetry.space_group_name_H-M   'P 1'
#
loop_
_entity.id
_entity.type
_entity.pdbx_description
1 polymer ?
#
loop_
_entity_poly.entity_id
_entity_poly.type
_entity_poly.pdbx_seq_one_letter_code
_entity_poly.pdbx_strand_id
1 'polypeptide(L)'
;MDTIIKGDNKDRCFLCGRTDWIEAHHIFNGTANRKKSEKYGLTVHLCHWCHNEPPNGVHYNQETDTRLKQIGQQAAMNEYGWTVDEFREVFGKNYL
;
A
#
# COMPACT_ATOMS: atom_id res chain seq x y z
N MET A 1 -11.01 -6.05 -5.63
CA MET A 1 -10.04 -7.12 -5.40
C MET A 1 -9.60 -7.13 -3.94
N ASP A 2 -9.49 -8.29 -3.35
CA ASP A 2 -9.08 -8.40 -1.96
C ASP A 2 -7.57 -8.13 -1.82
N THR A 3 -7.22 -7.50 -0.71
CA THR A 3 -5.83 -7.23 -0.40
C THR A 3 -5.14 -8.46 0.18
N ILE A 4 -3.83 -8.59 -0.08
CA ILE A 4 -3.00 -9.60 0.58
C ILE A 4 -2.32 -9.05 1.84
N ILE A 5 -2.51 -7.78 2.15
CA ILE A 5 -1.88 -7.14 3.30
C ILE A 5 -2.54 -7.60 4.59
N LYS A 6 -1.77 -8.27 5.43
CA LYS A 6 -2.26 -8.76 6.72
C LYS A 6 -2.60 -7.58 7.63
N GLY A 7 -3.73 -7.69 8.31
CA GLY A 7 -4.19 -6.64 9.21
C GLY A 7 -5.02 -5.57 8.55
N ASP A 8 -5.13 -5.57 7.23
CA ASP A 8 -6.00 -4.62 6.53
C ASP A 8 -7.47 -5.01 6.71
N ASN A 9 -8.33 -4.01 6.83
CA ASN A 9 -9.77 -4.20 6.99
C ASN A 9 -10.47 -3.07 6.23
N LYS A 10 -11.42 -3.42 5.38
CA LYS A 10 -12.12 -2.42 4.55
C LYS A 10 -12.91 -1.39 5.34
N ASP A 11 -13.21 -1.66 6.61
CA ASP A 11 -14.02 -0.78 7.46
C ASP A 11 -13.18 -0.02 8.49
N ARG A 12 -11.85 -0.15 8.44
CA ARG A 12 -10.98 0.44 9.45
C ARG A 12 -9.69 0.93 8.82
N CYS A 13 -9.20 2.09 9.27
CA CYS A 13 -7.90 2.61 8.83
C CYS A 13 -6.76 1.71 9.28
N PHE A 14 -5.92 1.30 8.33
CA PHE A 14 -4.76 0.44 8.58
C PHE A 14 -3.74 1.10 9.51
N LEU A 15 -3.65 2.43 9.47
CA LEU A 15 -2.63 3.18 10.24
C LEU A 15 -3.11 3.63 11.62
N CYS A 16 -4.33 4.15 11.74
CA CYS A 16 -4.81 4.73 13.00
C CYS A 16 -6.00 4.02 13.62
N GLY A 17 -6.63 3.10 12.91
CA GLY A 17 -7.77 2.33 13.41
C GLY A 17 -9.12 3.04 13.36
N ARG A 18 -9.18 4.26 12.82
CA ARG A 18 -10.45 4.99 12.65
C ARG A 18 -11.40 4.20 11.77
N THR A 19 -12.70 4.28 12.05
CA THR A 19 -13.72 3.51 11.33
C THR A 19 -14.62 4.36 10.43
N ASP A 20 -14.38 5.66 10.35
CA ASP A 20 -15.16 6.55 9.51
C ASP A 20 -14.31 7.13 8.38
N TRP A 21 -14.97 7.45 7.29
CA TRP A 21 -14.38 8.03 6.08
C TRP A 21 -13.16 7.22 5.60
N ILE A 22 -13.40 5.95 5.29
CA ILE A 22 -12.36 5.01 4.85
C ILE A 22 -12.24 5.03 3.34
N GLU A 23 -11.00 5.12 2.85
CA GLU A 23 -10.66 5.17 1.43
C GLU A 23 -9.68 4.06 1.08
N ALA A 24 -9.80 3.50 -0.13
CA ALA A 24 -8.83 2.51 -0.61
C ALA A 24 -7.58 3.23 -1.11
N HIS A 25 -6.41 2.76 -0.69
CA HIS A 25 -5.13 3.30 -1.11
C HIS A 25 -4.32 2.24 -1.86
N HIS A 26 -3.92 2.55 -3.07
CA HIS A 26 -2.99 1.71 -3.83
C HIS A 26 -1.59 1.97 -3.30
N ILE A 27 -0.94 0.94 -2.75
CA ILE A 27 0.38 1.09 -2.12
C ILE A 27 1.41 1.59 -3.12
N PHE A 28 1.43 0.97 -4.31
CA PHE A 28 2.32 1.40 -5.39
C PHE A 28 1.47 2.23 -6.37
N ASN A 29 1.76 3.50 -6.48
CA ASN A 29 0.97 4.45 -7.23
C ASN A 29 1.65 4.87 -8.54
N GLY A 30 1.05 5.82 -9.26
CA GLY A 30 1.43 6.11 -10.62
C GLY A 30 0.60 5.27 -11.58
N THR A 31 0.47 5.71 -12.84
CA THR A 31 -0.49 5.14 -13.79
C THR A 31 -0.32 3.63 -13.96
N ALA A 32 0.89 3.15 -14.18
CA ALA A 32 1.15 1.73 -14.40
C ALA A 32 1.09 0.94 -13.09
N ASN A 33 1.69 1.45 -12.03
CA ASN A 33 1.81 0.73 -10.77
C ASN A 33 0.48 0.65 -10.01
N ARG A 34 -0.43 1.59 -10.22
CA ARG A 34 -1.76 1.53 -9.64
C ARG A 34 -2.51 0.27 -10.07
N LYS A 35 -2.46 -0.03 -11.38
CA LYS A 35 -3.10 -1.23 -11.92
C LYS A 35 -2.43 -2.49 -11.38
N LYS A 36 -1.11 -2.48 -11.24
CA LYS A 36 -0.37 -3.60 -10.69
C LYS A 36 -0.67 -3.82 -9.21
N SER A 37 -0.80 -2.74 -8.44
CA SER A 37 -1.22 -2.82 -7.04
C SER A 37 -2.57 -3.52 -6.93
N GLU A 38 -3.50 -3.16 -7.78
CA GLU A 38 -4.83 -3.76 -7.80
C GLU A 38 -4.75 -5.25 -8.20
N LYS A 39 -3.96 -5.55 -9.24
CA LYS A 39 -3.80 -6.91 -9.73
C LYS A 39 -3.23 -7.85 -8.68
N TYR A 40 -2.26 -7.39 -7.91
CA TYR A 40 -1.54 -8.22 -6.95
C TYR A 40 -2.05 -8.08 -5.51
N GLY A 41 -3.13 -7.34 -5.30
CA GLY A 41 -3.72 -7.20 -3.97
C GLY A 41 -2.90 -6.32 -3.03
N LEU A 42 -2.20 -5.32 -3.56
CA LEU A 42 -1.34 -4.43 -2.78
C LEU A 42 -2.05 -3.12 -2.51
N THR A 43 -3.15 -3.22 -1.79
CA THR A 43 -3.97 -2.08 -1.36
C THR A 43 -4.20 -2.16 0.14
N VAL A 44 -4.34 -1.00 0.77
CA VAL A 44 -4.75 -0.90 2.17
C VAL A 44 -5.88 0.12 2.28
N HIS A 45 -6.63 0.05 3.36
CA HIS A 45 -7.71 0.99 3.62
C HIS A 45 -7.24 2.01 4.65
N LEU A 46 -7.37 3.28 4.31
CA LEU A 46 -6.94 4.40 5.16
C LEU A 46 -8.08 5.37 5.33
N CYS A 47 -8.19 5.98 6.52
CA CYS A 47 -9.13 7.06 6.69
C CYS A 47 -8.64 8.26 5.88
N HIS A 48 -9.55 9.20 5.59
CA HIS A 48 -9.24 10.37 4.79
C HIS A 48 -8.01 11.12 5.33
N TRP A 49 -7.90 11.25 6.65
CA TRP A 49 -6.80 11.99 7.27
C TRP A 49 -5.44 11.32 7.11
N CYS A 50 -5.39 10.00 7.21
CA CYS A 50 -4.14 9.27 6.98
C CYS A 50 -3.82 9.11 5.50
N HIS A 51 -4.81 9.31 4.63
CA HIS A 51 -4.64 9.15 3.19
C HIS A 51 -4.32 10.47 2.50
N ASN A 52 -5.16 11.51 2.68
CA ASN A 52 -5.12 12.71 1.87
C ASN A 52 -4.92 14.03 2.60
N GLU A 53 -4.91 14.05 3.94
CA GLU A 53 -4.80 15.33 4.67
C GLU A 53 -3.35 15.62 5.07
N PRO A 54 -2.81 16.78 4.69
CA PRO A 54 -1.49 17.18 5.16
C PRO A 54 -1.54 17.51 6.66
N PRO A 55 -0.44 17.38 7.41
CA PRO A 55 0.84 16.86 6.96
C PRO A 55 0.98 15.35 7.08
N ASN A 56 0.01 14.66 7.69
CA ASN A 56 0.14 13.27 8.08
C ASN A 56 -0.37 12.27 7.04
N GLY A 57 -1.17 12.71 6.08
CA GLY A 57 -1.67 11.85 5.01
C GLY A 57 -0.53 11.25 4.20
N VAL A 58 -0.68 9.99 3.79
CA VAL A 58 0.38 9.25 3.10
C VAL A 58 0.88 9.97 1.84
N HIS A 59 0.00 10.69 1.15
CA HIS A 59 0.38 11.45 -0.05
C HIS A 59 1.20 12.69 0.27
N TYR A 60 1.29 13.10 1.54
CA TYR A 60 2.04 14.27 1.99
C TYR A 60 3.15 13.91 2.96
N ASN A 61 3.34 12.61 3.26
CA ASN A 61 4.33 12.14 4.24
C ASN A 61 5.12 11.00 3.63
N GLN A 62 6.32 11.32 3.14
CA GLN A 62 7.17 10.37 2.44
C GLN A 62 7.60 9.20 3.34
N GLU A 63 7.82 9.44 4.63
CA GLU A 63 8.21 8.38 5.55
C GLU A 63 7.10 7.32 5.67
N THR A 64 5.86 7.76 5.83
CA THR A 64 4.71 6.86 5.90
C THR A 64 4.50 6.12 4.59
N ASP A 65 4.62 6.83 3.48
CA ASP A 65 4.50 6.23 2.14
C ASP A 65 5.55 5.14 1.93
N THR A 66 6.80 5.43 2.29
CA THR A 66 7.89 4.44 2.16
C THR A 66 7.64 3.23 3.03
N ARG A 67 7.17 3.44 4.26
CA ARG A 67 6.86 2.34 5.17
C ARG A 67 5.78 1.42 4.61
N LEU A 68 4.70 1.99 4.05
CA LEU A 68 3.66 1.20 3.41
C LEU A 68 4.19 0.43 2.21
N LYS A 69 5.07 1.05 1.41
CA LYS A 69 5.69 0.38 0.26
C LYS A 69 6.60 -0.77 0.70
N GLN A 70 7.30 -0.63 1.81
CA GLN A 70 8.09 -1.73 2.38
C GLN A 70 7.19 -2.88 2.83
N ILE A 71 6.09 -2.58 3.50
CA ILE A 71 5.10 -3.58 3.90
C ILE A 71 4.54 -4.29 2.66
N GLY A 72 4.18 -3.52 1.64
CA GLY A 72 3.63 -4.07 0.41
C GLY A 72 4.62 -4.95 -0.34
N GLN A 73 5.87 -4.52 -0.45
CA GLN A 73 6.91 -5.31 -1.12
C GLN A 73 7.14 -6.61 -0.37
N GLN A 74 7.27 -6.57 0.95
CA GLN A 74 7.49 -7.78 1.74
C GLN A 74 6.31 -8.75 1.60
N ALA A 75 5.09 -8.23 1.63
CA ALA A 75 3.89 -9.06 1.46
C ALA A 75 3.86 -9.73 0.08
N ALA A 76 4.19 -8.98 -0.97
CA ALA A 76 4.21 -9.52 -2.34
C ALA A 76 5.29 -10.60 -2.49
N MET A 77 6.48 -10.35 -1.96
CA MET A 77 7.57 -11.31 -2.02
C MET A 77 7.19 -12.61 -1.30
N ASN A 78 6.54 -12.51 -0.14
CA ASN A 78 6.10 -13.68 0.61
C ASN A 78 4.97 -14.42 -0.09
N GLU A 79 3.99 -13.70 -0.61
CA GLU A 79 2.80 -14.30 -1.23
C GLU A 79 3.11 -14.97 -2.57
N TYR A 80 3.91 -14.31 -3.40
CA TYR A 80 4.18 -14.77 -4.76
C TYR A 80 5.54 -15.47 -4.91
N GLY A 81 6.31 -15.56 -3.84
CA GLY A 81 7.63 -16.18 -3.87
C GLY A 81 8.64 -15.40 -4.71
N TRP A 82 8.48 -14.07 -4.79
CA TRP A 82 9.37 -13.24 -5.60
C TRP A 82 10.66 -12.91 -4.86
N THR A 83 11.75 -12.88 -5.63
CA THR A 83 12.99 -12.25 -5.17
C THR A 83 12.89 -10.74 -5.29
N VAL A 84 13.87 -10.02 -4.74
CA VAL A 84 13.95 -8.55 -4.90
C VAL A 84 13.99 -8.18 -6.38
N ASP A 85 14.77 -8.91 -7.18
CA ASP A 85 14.87 -8.65 -8.61
C ASP A 85 13.56 -8.84 -9.34
N GLU A 86 12.81 -9.89 -8.98
CA GLU A 86 11.48 -10.13 -9.56
C GLU A 86 10.49 -9.04 -9.18
N PHE A 87 10.52 -8.58 -7.93
CA PHE A 87 9.69 -7.46 -7.50
C PHE A 87 10.04 -6.19 -8.30
N ARG A 88 11.33 -5.92 -8.50
CA ARG A 88 11.79 -4.76 -9.27
C ARG A 88 11.33 -4.81 -10.71
N GLU A 89 11.29 -6.00 -11.32
CA GLU A 89 10.79 -6.14 -12.69
C GLU A 89 9.33 -5.74 -12.78
N VAL A 90 8.53 -6.05 -11.75
CA VAL A 90 7.11 -5.72 -11.75
C VAL A 90 6.87 -4.24 -11.44
N PHE A 91 7.51 -3.71 -10.39
CA PHE A 91 7.21 -2.36 -9.87
C PHE A 91 8.30 -1.33 -10.14
N GLY A 92 9.45 -1.74 -10.67
CA GLY A 92 10.48 -0.83 -11.13
C GLY A 92 11.52 -0.39 -10.08
N LYS A 93 11.29 -0.67 -8.79
CA LYS A 93 12.19 -0.18 -7.73
C LYS A 93 12.15 -1.10 -6.52
N ASN A 94 13.25 -1.19 -5.79
CA ASN A 94 13.34 -1.86 -4.49
C ASN A 94 13.13 -0.84 -3.36
N TYR A 95 12.25 -1.14 -2.42
CA TYR A 95 11.95 -0.28 -1.27
C TYR A 95 12.51 -0.82 0.04
N LEU A 96 13.02 -2.03 0.05
CA LEU A 96 13.61 -2.66 1.24
C LEU A 96 15.08 -2.32 1.45
#